data_ddbb3d895ef311cdf821993f1c32ea69
#
_entry.id   ddbb3d895ef311cdf821993f1c32ea69
#
_cell.length_a   1.000
_cell.length_b   1.000
_cell.length_c   1.000
_cell.angle_alpha   90.00
_cell.angle_beta   90.00
_cell.angle_gamma   90.00
#
_symmetry.space_group_name_H-M   'P 1'
#
loop_
_entity.id
_entity.type
_entity.pdbx_description
1 polymer ?
#
loop_
_entity_poly.entity_id
_entity_poly.type
_entity_poly.pdbx_seq_one_letter_code
_entity_poly.pdbx_strand_id
1 'polypeptide(L)'
;MQDLYSPDRDRYWSDDHPVLELVRARKAAGTRPGAHGDGHRLGLAVEGGGMRGVVSAAMLTALDDLGLRDAFDDVYSCSSGSVNAAYFAGGETWYPLTIYFDDLATKQFVDMRRFASRRGILNLDYVFEQVLETVKPLDYDRILQAPAGFHVAVTLVDELRTESVADFRDKDDLREGLRASCWLPVAVPGAGTFRGRRAVDGGVLTAHPYLLALADGCTHVLSLSTKPLRAPGRPSPGRRLSALYMERIRKGLGRGYLANLDRYRTQRRQLQEWMTDPGTGPYVLDLAPLPWMPEVRRHEMSLGALLTAARQAHAIMHAAVTGVPAKRLRDGTFASLPRFTTVDGGVRADAD
;
A
#
# COMPACT_ATOMS: atom_id res chain seq x y z
N MET A 1 28.77 -3.21 10.12
CA MET A 1 27.38 -3.07 9.67
C MET A 1 27.44 -2.59 8.23
N GLN A 2 27.16 -3.48 7.24
CA GLN A 2 27.05 -3.02 5.85
C GLN A 2 25.96 -1.96 5.77
N ASP A 3 26.24 -0.86 5.08
CA ASP A 3 25.27 0.22 4.92
C ASP A 3 24.03 -0.27 4.16
N LEU A 4 22.94 -0.49 4.89
CA LEU A 4 21.65 -0.98 4.35
C LEU A 4 21.07 -0.05 3.27
N TYR A 5 21.60 1.16 3.17
CA TYR A 5 21.14 2.20 2.24
C TYR A 5 22.10 2.43 1.07
N SER A 6 23.19 1.65 1.00
CA SER A 6 24.14 1.80 -0.11
C SER A 6 23.46 1.44 -1.43
N PRO A 7 23.57 2.30 -2.45
CA PRO A 7 23.07 2.00 -3.78
C PRO A 7 23.87 0.90 -4.48
N ASP A 8 25.06 0.58 -3.96
CA ASP A 8 25.98 -0.40 -4.57
C ASP A 8 25.79 -1.83 -4.02
N ARG A 9 24.78 -2.03 -3.17
CA ARG A 9 24.45 -3.37 -2.68
C ARG A 9 23.97 -4.27 -3.82
N ASP A 10 24.51 -5.47 -3.90
CA ASP A 10 24.07 -6.47 -4.89
C ASP A 10 22.72 -7.09 -4.53
N ARG A 11 22.39 -7.18 -3.22
CA ARG A 11 21.16 -7.78 -2.70
C ARG A 11 20.56 -6.92 -1.60
N TYR A 12 19.25 -6.68 -1.65
CA TYR A 12 18.47 -5.95 -0.65
C TYR A 12 17.59 -6.89 0.19
N TRP A 13 17.30 -8.07 -0.33
CA TRP A 13 16.57 -9.15 0.36
C TRP A 13 17.32 -10.47 0.19
N SER A 14 17.04 -11.45 1.06
CA SER A 14 17.51 -12.82 0.89
C SER A 14 16.62 -13.56 -0.10
N ASP A 15 17.21 -14.26 -1.07
CA ASP A 15 16.45 -15.05 -2.06
C ASP A 15 15.77 -16.27 -1.41
N ASP A 16 16.32 -16.75 -0.29
CA ASP A 16 15.82 -17.83 0.58
C ASP A 16 15.04 -17.31 1.78
N HIS A 17 14.52 -16.06 1.71
CA HIS A 17 13.68 -15.52 2.76
C HIS A 17 12.40 -16.37 2.94
N PRO A 18 12.05 -16.81 4.19
CA PRO A 18 10.94 -17.75 4.43
C PRO A 18 9.61 -17.31 3.80
N VAL A 19 9.34 -15.99 3.73
CA VAL A 19 8.15 -15.45 3.05
C VAL A 19 8.17 -15.75 1.55
N LEU A 20 9.31 -15.58 0.86
CA LEU A 20 9.42 -15.86 -0.57
C LEU A 20 9.36 -17.36 -0.86
N GLU A 21 9.96 -18.17 0.00
CA GLU A 21 9.88 -19.63 -0.12
C GLU A 21 8.43 -20.10 0.00
N LEU A 22 7.69 -19.62 1.01
CA LEU A 22 6.28 -19.96 1.20
C LEU A 22 5.40 -19.51 0.02
N VAL A 23 5.59 -18.28 -0.48
CA VAL A 23 4.87 -17.75 -1.66
C VAL A 23 5.10 -18.62 -2.89
N ARG A 24 6.36 -19.00 -3.14
CA ARG A 24 6.76 -19.88 -4.27
C ARG A 24 6.20 -21.29 -4.13
N ALA A 25 6.25 -21.85 -2.91
CA ALA A 25 5.73 -23.19 -2.62
C ALA A 25 4.21 -23.27 -2.85
N ARG A 26 3.45 -22.30 -2.37
CA ARG A 26 1.99 -22.23 -2.58
C ARG A 26 1.62 -22.06 -4.05
N LYS A 27 2.36 -21.23 -4.80
CA LYS A 27 2.20 -21.13 -6.25
C LYS A 27 2.44 -22.47 -6.95
N ALA A 28 3.55 -23.14 -6.62
CA ALA A 28 3.89 -24.43 -7.22
C ALA A 28 2.86 -25.52 -6.90
N ALA A 29 2.30 -25.49 -5.69
CA ALA A 29 1.25 -26.43 -5.27
C ALA A 29 -0.14 -26.07 -5.83
N GLY A 30 -0.35 -24.87 -6.40
CA GLY A 30 -1.64 -24.41 -6.91
C GLY A 30 -2.74 -24.35 -5.84
N THR A 31 -2.36 -24.12 -4.58
CA THR A 31 -3.29 -24.10 -3.44
C THR A 31 -3.99 -22.75 -3.34
N ARG A 32 -5.08 -22.68 -2.55
CA ARG A 32 -5.92 -21.49 -2.39
C ARG A 32 -6.14 -21.16 -0.92
N PRO A 33 -6.51 -19.92 -0.58
CA PRO A 33 -6.86 -19.53 0.78
C PRO A 33 -7.88 -20.48 1.40
N GLY A 34 -7.63 -20.86 2.67
CA GLY A 34 -8.44 -21.85 3.38
C GLY A 34 -8.11 -23.31 3.06
N ALA A 35 -7.25 -23.61 2.06
CA ALA A 35 -6.89 -24.96 1.63
C ALA A 35 -5.39 -25.16 1.39
N HIS A 36 -4.52 -24.31 1.97
CA HIS A 36 -3.07 -24.44 1.78
C HIS A 36 -2.47 -25.68 2.43
N GLY A 37 -2.95 -26.06 3.63
CA GLY A 37 -2.54 -27.29 4.32
C GLY A 37 -1.08 -27.32 4.83
N ASP A 38 -0.36 -26.19 4.75
CA ASP A 38 1.05 -26.07 5.13
C ASP A 38 1.27 -25.65 6.60
N GLY A 39 0.19 -25.39 7.33
CA GLY A 39 0.24 -24.97 8.73
C GLY A 39 0.67 -23.52 8.95
N HIS A 40 0.85 -22.73 7.87
CA HIS A 40 1.22 -21.33 7.93
C HIS A 40 0.07 -20.41 7.58
N ARG A 41 0.10 -19.18 8.13
CA ARG A 41 -0.82 -18.10 7.75
C ARG A 41 -0.01 -16.97 7.12
N LEU A 42 -0.21 -16.75 5.83
CA LEU A 42 0.52 -15.74 5.03
C LEU A 42 -0.35 -14.52 4.81
N GLY A 43 0.07 -13.39 5.39
CA GLY A 43 -0.54 -12.08 5.17
C GLY A 43 0.15 -11.28 4.08
N LEU A 44 -0.64 -10.52 3.31
CA LEU A 44 -0.15 -9.48 2.39
C LEU A 44 -0.47 -8.12 3.01
N ALA A 45 0.53 -7.30 3.30
CA ALA A 45 0.36 -5.98 3.91
C ALA A 45 0.62 -4.85 2.90
N VAL A 46 -0.38 -4.02 2.63
CA VAL A 46 -0.36 -3.02 1.54
C VAL A 46 -0.34 -1.60 2.12
N GLU A 47 0.81 -0.94 2.09
CA GLU A 47 0.94 0.47 2.51
C GLU A 47 0.32 1.40 1.47
N GLY A 48 -0.36 2.46 1.94
CA GLY A 48 -0.84 3.55 1.11
C GLY A 48 0.12 4.74 1.07
N GLY A 49 -0.43 5.91 0.77
CA GLY A 49 0.35 7.15 0.75
C GLY A 49 -0.15 8.20 -0.24
N GLY A 50 -1.45 8.25 -0.52
CA GLY A 50 -2.03 9.09 -1.58
C GLY A 50 -1.48 8.65 -2.94
N MET A 51 -0.99 9.58 -3.76
CA MET A 51 -0.42 9.27 -5.08
C MET A 51 0.77 8.31 -5.04
N ARG A 52 1.49 8.23 -3.89
CA ARG A 52 2.56 7.26 -3.71
C ARG A 52 2.06 5.79 -3.70
N GLY A 53 0.77 5.57 -3.53
CA GLY A 53 0.12 4.26 -3.66
C GLY A 53 0.32 3.60 -5.02
N VAL A 54 0.71 4.33 -6.07
CA VAL A 54 1.11 3.76 -7.37
C VAL A 54 2.18 2.67 -7.23
N VAL A 55 3.04 2.80 -6.21
CA VAL A 55 4.10 1.82 -5.92
C VAL A 55 3.49 0.49 -5.46
N SER A 56 2.63 0.50 -4.45
CA SER A 56 1.97 -0.72 -3.98
C SER A 56 1.00 -1.29 -5.02
N ALA A 57 0.31 -0.44 -5.80
CA ALA A 57 -0.54 -0.89 -6.90
C ALA A 57 0.25 -1.68 -7.95
N ALA A 58 1.41 -1.17 -8.37
CA ALA A 58 2.26 -1.85 -9.35
C ALA A 58 2.89 -3.15 -8.81
N MET A 59 3.21 -3.20 -7.50
CA MET A 59 3.66 -4.44 -6.86
C MET A 59 2.55 -5.49 -6.83
N LEU A 60 1.29 -5.09 -6.56
CA LEU A 60 0.13 -5.98 -6.62
C LEU A 60 -0.12 -6.49 -8.04
N THR A 61 0.06 -5.63 -9.05
CA THR A 61 -0.03 -6.04 -10.45
C THR A 61 1.01 -7.10 -10.80
N ALA A 62 2.25 -6.96 -10.31
CA ALA A 62 3.28 -7.98 -10.50
C ALA A 62 2.95 -9.31 -9.81
N LEU A 63 2.37 -9.27 -8.60
CA LEU A 63 1.88 -10.48 -7.92
C LEU A 63 0.79 -11.18 -8.72
N ASP A 64 -0.10 -10.41 -9.31
CA ASP A 64 -1.20 -10.91 -10.15
C ASP A 64 -0.67 -11.56 -11.45
N ASP A 65 0.23 -10.87 -12.16
CA ASP A 65 0.90 -11.38 -13.37
C ASP A 65 1.67 -12.67 -13.10
N LEU A 66 2.23 -12.79 -11.90
CA LEU A 66 2.91 -13.99 -11.46
C LEU A 66 1.96 -15.10 -10.98
N GLY A 67 0.64 -14.88 -11.01
CA GLY A 67 -0.35 -15.87 -10.55
C GLY A 67 -0.28 -16.14 -9.04
N LEU A 68 0.00 -15.11 -8.23
CA LEU A 68 0.24 -15.23 -6.79
C LEU A 68 -0.92 -14.70 -5.93
N ARG A 69 -2.05 -14.31 -6.55
CA ARG A 69 -3.20 -13.80 -5.80
C ARG A 69 -3.69 -14.78 -4.74
N ASP A 70 -3.80 -16.03 -5.11
CA ASP A 70 -4.31 -17.09 -4.24
C ASP A 70 -3.28 -17.61 -3.23
N ALA A 71 -2.06 -17.07 -3.20
CA ALA A 71 -1.05 -17.48 -2.22
C ALA A 71 -1.30 -16.95 -0.80
N PHE A 72 -2.05 -15.86 -0.66
CA PHE A 72 -2.25 -15.15 0.59
C PHE A 72 -3.54 -15.56 1.28
N ASP A 73 -3.47 -15.84 2.59
CA ASP A 73 -4.65 -16.11 3.41
C ASP A 73 -5.44 -14.83 3.72
N ASP A 74 -4.72 -13.71 3.93
CA ASP A 74 -5.30 -12.42 4.28
C ASP A 74 -4.55 -11.27 3.62
N VAL A 75 -5.29 -10.19 3.31
CA VAL A 75 -4.76 -8.94 2.74
C VAL A 75 -5.07 -7.79 3.70
N TYR A 76 -4.05 -7.20 4.30
CA TYR A 76 -4.13 -6.06 5.22
C TYR A 76 -3.75 -4.76 4.52
N SER A 77 -4.57 -3.75 4.64
CA SER A 77 -4.41 -2.55 3.84
C SER A 77 -4.71 -1.26 4.61
N CYS A 78 -4.14 -0.14 4.12
CA CYS A 78 -4.33 1.17 4.73
C CYS A 78 -4.32 2.28 3.67
N SER A 79 -5.20 3.29 3.82
CA SER A 79 -5.23 4.49 2.97
C SER A 79 -5.42 4.14 1.49
N SER A 80 -4.72 4.81 0.55
CA SER A 80 -4.76 4.43 -0.88
C SER A 80 -4.36 2.97 -1.13
N GLY A 81 -3.60 2.35 -0.23
CA GLY A 81 -3.31 0.91 -0.27
C GLY A 81 -4.57 0.04 -0.11
N SER A 82 -5.60 0.54 0.58
CA SER A 82 -6.88 -0.20 0.71
C SER A 82 -7.65 -0.25 -0.61
N VAL A 83 -7.63 0.81 -1.39
CA VAL A 83 -8.23 0.82 -2.73
C VAL A 83 -7.45 -0.13 -3.67
N ASN A 84 -6.10 -0.09 -3.62
CA ASN A 84 -5.27 -1.00 -4.41
C ASN A 84 -5.53 -2.47 -4.04
N ALA A 85 -5.58 -2.76 -2.75
CA ALA A 85 -5.86 -4.10 -2.23
C ALA A 85 -7.30 -4.58 -2.57
N ALA A 86 -8.27 -3.66 -2.60
CA ALA A 86 -9.63 -3.96 -3.03
C ALA A 86 -9.68 -4.43 -4.49
N TYR A 87 -9.01 -3.74 -5.39
CA TYR A 87 -8.89 -4.19 -6.77
C TYR A 87 -8.17 -5.53 -6.90
N PHE A 88 -7.09 -5.73 -6.13
CA PHE A 88 -6.38 -7.00 -6.10
C PHE A 88 -7.29 -8.15 -5.62
N ALA A 89 -8.05 -7.96 -4.54
CA ALA A 89 -9.02 -8.92 -4.04
C ALA A 89 -10.16 -9.17 -5.04
N GLY A 90 -10.63 -8.11 -5.72
CA GLY A 90 -11.63 -8.18 -6.79
C GLY A 90 -11.12 -8.80 -8.08
N GLY A 91 -9.83 -9.12 -8.19
CA GLY A 91 -9.26 -9.84 -9.33
C GLY A 91 -8.93 -9.01 -10.56
N GLU A 92 -8.80 -7.70 -10.40
CA GLU A 92 -8.42 -6.77 -11.46
C GLU A 92 -7.32 -5.83 -10.95
N THR A 93 -6.18 -5.76 -11.63
CA THR A 93 -5.04 -4.94 -11.19
C THR A 93 -4.49 -4.01 -12.24
N TRP A 94 -4.39 -4.44 -13.49
CA TRP A 94 -3.79 -3.65 -14.57
C TRP A 94 -4.60 -2.41 -14.90
N TYR A 95 -5.87 -2.56 -15.18
CA TYR A 95 -6.74 -1.43 -15.50
C TYR A 95 -6.87 -0.47 -14.30
N PRO A 96 -7.07 -0.95 -13.06
CA PRO A 96 -7.05 -0.09 -11.89
C PRO A 96 -5.71 0.62 -11.63
N LEU A 97 -4.56 0.05 -11.99
CA LEU A 97 -3.29 0.75 -11.87
C LEU A 97 -3.31 2.08 -12.62
N THR A 98 -4.00 2.16 -13.75
CA THR A 98 -4.08 3.39 -14.56
C THR A 98 -4.83 4.53 -13.86
N ILE A 99 -5.55 4.28 -12.76
CA ILE A 99 -6.21 5.32 -11.95
C ILE A 99 -5.23 6.45 -11.55
N TYR A 100 -3.97 6.08 -11.24
CA TYR A 100 -2.95 7.03 -10.85
C TYR A 100 -2.51 7.96 -11.97
N PHE A 101 -2.65 7.55 -13.22
CA PHE A 101 -2.21 8.27 -14.41
C PHE A 101 -3.36 9.05 -15.05
N ASP A 102 -4.51 8.40 -15.19
CA ASP A 102 -5.65 8.93 -15.93
C ASP A 102 -6.53 9.82 -15.07
N ASP A 103 -6.79 9.42 -13.82
CA ASP A 103 -7.86 10.00 -13.01
C ASP A 103 -7.31 10.85 -11.85
N LEU A 104 -6.29 10.36 -11.13
CA LEU A 104 -5.82 10.99 -9.91
C LEU A 104 -4.73 12.04 -10.13
N ALA A 105 -3.95 11.97 -11.23
CA ALA A 105 -2.94 12.99 -11.57
C ALA A 105 -3.58 14.26 -12.15
N THR A 106 -4.71 14.69 -11.60
CA THR A 106 -5.52 15.81 -12.09
C THR A 106 -5.86 16.79 -10.95
N LYS A 107 -6.17 18.04 -11.32
CA LYS A 107 -6.67 19.05 -10.38
C LYS A 107 -8.06 18.71 -9.82
N GLN A 108 -8.77 17.78 -10.43
CA GLN A 108 -10.04 17.30 -9.92
C GLN A 108 -9.85 16.53 -8.62
N PHE A 109 -8.80 15.72 -8.53
CA PHE A 109 -8.45 14.98 -7.32
C PHE A 109 -7.52 15.78 -6.40
N VAL A 110 -6.36 16.27 -6.88
CA VAL A 110 -5.36 16.99 -6.07
C VAL A 110 -5.32 18.46 -6.44
N ASP A 111 -5.74 19.33 -5.54
CA ASP A 111 -5.61 20.79 -5.72
C ASP A 111 -5.10 21.47 -4.46
N MET A 112 -3.82 21.85 -4.46
CA MET A 112 -3.16 22.55 -3.34
C MET A 112 -3.80 23.91 -3.00
N ARG A 113 -4.51 24.55 -3.95
CA ARG A 113 -5.21 25.82 -3.70
C ARG A 113 -6.38 25.65 -2.71
N ARG A 114 -6.89 24.42 -2.58
CA ARG A 114 -7.98 24.08 -1.65
C ARG A 114 -7.52 23.93 -0.20
N PHE A 115 -6.22 24.02 0.10
CA PHE A 115 -5.68 23.88 1.46
C PHE A 115 -6.40 24.74 2.50
N ALA A 116 -6.74 26.00 2.13
CA ALA A 116 -7.47 26.91 3.00
C ALA A 116 -9.02 26.79 2.89
N SER A 117 -9.52 25.86 2.08
CA SER A 117 -10.96 25.68 1.86
C SER A 117 -11.52 24.50 2.66
N ARG A 118 -12.83 24.51 2.87
CA ARG A 118 -13.54 23.37 3.48
C ARG A 118 -13.56 22.10 2.60
N ARG A 119 -13.11 22.20 1.34
CA ARG A 119 -13.10 21.08 0.38
C ARG A 119 -11.87 20.18 0.51
N GLY A 120 -10.81 20.63 1.21
CA GLY A 120 -9.56 19.87 1.34
C GLY A 120 -8.71 19.81 0.08
N ILE A 121 -7.47 19.35 0.22
CA ILE A 121 -6.51 19.19 -0.90
C ILE A 121 -6.92 18.01 -1.79
N LEU A 122 -7.39 16.91 -1.16
CA LEU A 122 -7.83 15.71 -1.86
C LEU A 122 -9.37 15.66 -1.95
N ASN A 123 -9.87 15.32 -3.12
CA ASN A 123 -11.30 15.18 -3.38
C ASN A 123 -11.69 13.69 -3.32
N LEU A 124 -12.05 13.19 -2.13
CA LEU A 124 -12.50 11.81 -1.97
C LEU A 124 -13.86 11.55 -2.63
N ASP A 125 -14.75 12.54 -2.72
CA ASP A 125 -16.04 12.39 -3.40
C ASP A 125 -15.81 12.02 -4.87
N TYR A 126 -14.89 12.70 -5.54
CA TYR A 126 -14.51 12.35 -6.91
C TYR A 126 -14.06 10.90 -7.04
N VAL A 127 -13.21 10.45 -6.11
CA VAL A 127 -12.72 9.05 -6.13
C VAL A 127 -13.87 8.07 -5.89
N PHE A 128 -14.59 8.22 -4.79
CA PHE A 128 -15.56 7.21 -4.32
C PHE A 128 -16.93 7.29 -4.98
N GLU A 129 -17.29 8.39 -5.64
CA GLU A 129 -18.60 8.56 -6.29
C GLU A 129 -18.51 8.54 -7.81
N GLN A 130 -17.33 8.84 -8.39
CA GLN A 130 -17.16 8.84 -9.84
C GLN A 130 -16.17 7.76 -10.29
N VAL A 131 -14.93 7.77 -9.78
CA VAL A 131 -13.91 6.86 -10.30
C VAL A 131 -14.23 5.41 -9.96
N LEU A 132 -14.45 5.10 -8.69
CA LEU A 132 -14.69 3.72 -8.22
C LEU A 132 -16.10 3.19 -8.51
N GLU A 133 -17.03 4.05 -8.90
CA GLU A 133 -18.40 3.61 -9.26
C GLU A 133 -18.62 3.54 -10.77
N THR A 134 -17.93 4.38 -11.56
CA THR A 134 -18.27 4.56 -12.98
C THR A 134 -17.07 4.41 -13.91
N VAL A 135 -15.94 5.07 -13.61
CA VAL A 135 -14.80 5.13 -14.54
C VAL A 135 -13.99 3.84 -14.49
N LYS A 136 -13.65 3.41 -13.29
CA LYS A 136 -12.94 2.16 -12.99
C LYS A 136 -13.69 1.46 -11.85
N PRO A 137 -14.86 0.88 -12.14
CA PRO A 137 -15.74 0.37 -11.09
C PRO A 137 -15.08 -0.75 -10.29
N LEU A 138 -15.23 -0.68 -8.96
CA LEU A 138 -14.88 -1.79 -8.07
C LEU A 138 -15.96 -2.87 -8.13
N ASP A 139 -15.55 -4.11 -8.27
CA ASP A 139 -16.41 -5.27 -8.09
C ASP A 139 -16.55 -5.60 -6.60
N TYR A 140 -17.43 -4.87 -5.91
CA TYR A 140 -17.66 -5.02 -4.48
C TYR A 140 -18.10 -6.42 -4.10
N ASP A 141 -18.96 -7.05 -4.91
CA ASP A 141 -19.47 -8.40 -4.65
C ASP A 141 -18.34 -9.42 -4.69
N ARG A 142 -17.45 -9.30 -5.67
CA ARG A 142 -16.29 -10.18 -5.78
C ARG A 142 -15.29 -9.98 -4.64
N ILE A 143 -15.13 -8.75 -4.15
CA ILE A 143 -14.28 -8.46 -2.98
C ILE A 143 -14.87 -9.09 -1.73
N LEU A 144 -16.18 -8.94 -1.50
CA LEU A 144 -16.88 -9.51 -0.34
C LEU A 144 -16.90 -11.05 -0.34
N GLN A 145 -16.80 -11.67 -1.52
CA GLN A 145 -16.76 -13.12 -1.72
C GLN A 145 -15.34 -13.66 -1.89
N ALA A 146 -14.31 -12.80 -1.81
CA ALA A 146 -12.93 -13.23 -2.00
C ALA A 146 -12.55 -14.32 -0.98
N PRO A 147 -11.84 -15.38 -1.40
CA PRO A 147 -11.45 -16.46 -0.49
C PRO A 147 -10.40 -16.03 0.54
N ALA A 148 -9.60 -15.02 0.23
CA ALA A 148 -8.66 -14.40 1.18
C ALA A 148 -9.38 -13.36 2.04
N GLY A 149 -9.05 -13.30 3.34
CA GLY A 149 -9.56 -12.26 4.23
C GLY A 149 -9.13 -10.87 3.75
N PHE A 150 -10.08 -9.93 3.67
CA PHE A 150 -9.81 -8.57 3.21
C PHE A 150 -9.95 -7.58 4.39
N HIS A 151 -8.82 -7.01 4.83
CA HIS A 151 -8.71 -6.16 6.01
C HIS A 151 -8.40 -4.72 5.65
N VAL A 152 -9.19 -3.79 6.15
CA VAL A 152 -9.03 -2.35 5.97
C VAL A 152 -8.75 -1.68 7.30
N ALA A 153 -7.60 -1.00 7.40
CA ALA A 153 -7.24 -0.24 8.61
C ALA A 153 -8.04 1.07 8.69
N VAL A 154 -8.79 1.27 9.75
CA VAL A 154 -9.56 2.49 10.04
C VAL A 154 -9.23 2.98 11.43
N THR A 155 -8.83 4.25 11.60
CA THR A 155 -8.63 4.85 12.91
C THR A 155 -9.93 5.44 13.44
N LEU A 156 -10.43 4.91 14.53
CA LEU A 156 -11.60 5.43 15.26
C LEU A 156 -11.16 6.59 16.14
N VAL A 157 -11.72 7.75 15.85
CA VAL A 157 -11.29 9.04 16.41
C VAL A 157 -11.56 9.12 17.91
N ASP A 158 -12.72 8.66 18.35
CA ASP A 158 -13.14 8.81 19.75
C ASP A 158 -12.46 7.80 20.66
N GLU A 159 -12.18 6.61 20.15
CA GLU A 159 -11.48 5.51 20.85
C GLU A 159 -9.95 5.65 20.79
N LEU A 160 -9.40 6.51 19.92
CA LEU A 160 -7.96 6.69 19.68
C LEU A 160 -7.24 5.36 19.36
N ARG A 161 -7.87 4.51 18.55
CA ARG A 161 -7.30 3.22 18.12
C ARG A 161 -7.56 2.96 16.64
N THR A 162 -6.70 2.17 16.03
CA THR A 162 -6.94 1.63 14.69
C THR A 162 -7.60 0.26 14.81
N GLU A 163 -8.65 0.04 14.04
CA GLU A 163 -9.27 -1.26 13.81
C GLU A 163 -8.82 -1.85 12.48
N SER A 164 -8.61 -3.15 12.46
CA SER A 164 -8.48 -3.99 11.26
C SER A 164 -9.87 -4.52 10.93
N VAL A 165 -10.57 -3.90 10.00
CA VAL A 165 -11.95 -4.24 9.65
C VAL A 165 -11.96 -5.25 8.52
N ALA A 166 -12.58 -6.41 8.73
CA ALA A 166 -12.73 -7.47 7.73
C ALA A 166 -14.18 -7.99 7.59
N ASP A 167 -15.05 -7.65 8.54
CA ASP A 167 -16.44 -8.11 8.62
C ASP A 167 -17.40 -7.19 7.86
N PHE A 168 -17.08 -6.86 6.61
CA PHE A 168 -17.93 -6.02 5.77
C PHE A 168 -19.24 -6.74 5.42
N ARG A 169 -20.37 -6.06 5.63
CA ARG A 169 -21.71 -6.62 5.49
C ARG A 169 -22.24 -6.56 4.06
N ASP A 170 -21.91 -5.50 3.36
CA ASP A 170 -22.42 -5.19 2.03
C ASP A 170 -21.51 -4.16 1.32
N LYS A 171 -21.90 -3.81 0.09
CA LYS A 171 -21.21 -2.80 -0.74
C LYS A 171 -21.02 -1.46 -0.01
N ASP A 172 -22.07 -0.96 0.65
CA ASP A 172 -22.06 0.36 1.25
C ASP A 172 -21.14 0.40 2.48
N ASP A 173 -21.15 -0.66 3.29
CA ASP A 173 -20.28 -0.82 4.45
C ASP A 173 -18.80 -0.93 4.02
N LEU A 174 -18.50 -1.69 2.98
CA LEU A 174 -17.16 -1.79 2.39
C LEU A 174 -16.69 -0.44 1.82
N ARG A 175 -17.56 0.22 1.05
CA ARG A 175 -17.26 1.55 0.45
C ARG A 175 -17.02 2.60 1.54
N GLU A 176 -17.82 2.61 2.62
CA GLU A 176 -17.62 3.52 3.77
C GLU A 176 -16.28 3.23 4.46
N GLY A 177 -15.92 1.96 4.68
CA GLY A 177 -14.65 1.53 5.27
C GLY A 177 -13.43 1.96 4.44
N LEU A 178 -13.46 1.73 3.12
CA LEU A 178 -12.41 2.16 2.19
C LEU A 178 -12.25 3.70 2.21
N ARG A 179 -13.37 4.43 2.19
CA ARG A 179 -13.38 5.89 2.25
C ARG A 179 -12.81 6.40 3.57
N ALA A 180 -13.22 5.84 4.71
CA ALA A 180 -12.71 6.18 6.03
C ALA A 180 -11.19 5.93 6.13
N SER A 181 -10.71 4.80 5.59
CA SER A 181 -9.28 4.47 5.52
C SER A 181 -8.48 5.50 4.70
N CYS A 182 -9.10 6.18 3.73
CA CYS A 182 -8.47 7.22 2.92
C CYS A 182 -8.64 8.64 3.50
N TRP A 183 -9.35 8.81 4.61
CA TRP A 183 -9.66 10.12 5.19
C TRP A 183 -8.50 10.67 6.02
N LEU A 184 -7.50 11.21 5.35
CA LEU A 184 -6.36 11.84 6.03
C LEU A 184 -6.69 13.29 6.43
N PRO A 185 -6.81 13.62 7.74
CA PRO A 185 -7.37 14.91 8.22
C PRO A 185 -6.68 16.17 7.69
N VAL A 186 -5.41 16.10 7.33
CA VAL A 186 -4.67 17.26 6.78
C VAL A 186 -4.99 17.50 5.31
N ALA A 187 -5.32 16.44 4.59
CA ALA A 187 -5.63 16.49 3.17
C ALA A 187 -7.14 16.58 2.89
N VAL A 188 -7.94 15.97 3.78
CA VAL A 188 -9.41 16.03 3.77
C VAL A 188 -9.86 16.59 5.11
N PRO A 189 -10.61 17.71 5.16
CA PRO A 189 -10.95 18.38 6.42
C PRO A 189 -11.79 17.52 7.37
N GLY A 190 -11.51 17.66 8.68
CA GLY A 190 -12.27 17.02 9.74
C GLY A 190 -12.02 15.52 9.86
N ALA A 191 -13.07 14.80 10.18
CA ALA A 191 -13.13 13.33 10.22
C ALA A 191 -14.28 12.85 9.33
N GLY A 192 -14.10 11.70 8.71
CA GLY A 192 -15.15 10.95 8.07
C GLY A 192 -15.97 10.15 9.08
N THR A 193 -16.79 9.24 8.57
CA THR A 193 -17.60 8.31 9.35
C THR A 193 -17.28 6.87 8.93
N PHE A 194 -17.46 5.96 9.85
CA PHE A 194 -17.54 4.52 9.59
C PHE A 194 -18.48 3.87 10.60
N ARG A 195 -19.54 3.25 10.12
CA ARG A 195 -20.57 2.62 10.95
C ARG A 195 -21.09 3.56 12.06
N GLY A 196 -21.36 4.82 11.67
CA GLY A 196 -21.85 5.88 12.56
C GLY A 196 -20.83 6.44 13.57
N ARG A 197 -19.56 5.98 13.54
CA ARG A 197 -18.47 6.47 14.38
C ARG A 197 -17.58 7.42 13.59
N ARG A 198 -16.99 8.42 14.24
CA ARG A 198 -16.00 9.30 13.61
C ARG A 198 -14.74 8.50 13.30
N ALA A 199 -14.31 8.56 12.05
CA ALA A 199 -13.19 7.76 11.55
C ALA A 199 -12.25 8.58 10.68
N VAL A 200 -10.97 8.20 10.69
CA VAL A 200 -9.93 8.77 9.83
C VAL A 200 -9.00 7.66 9.33
N ASP A 201 -8.10 8.02 8.42
CA ASP A 201 -7.09 7.15 7.83
C ASP A 201 -6.39 6.28 8.89
N GLY A 202 -6.34 4.97 8.65
CA GLY A 202 -5.70 4.00 9.53
C GLY A 202 -4.23 4.34 9.81
N GLY A 203 -3.55 4.94 8.84
CA GLY A 203 -2.16 5.41 8.97
C GLY A 203 -1.95 6.56 9.97
N VAL A 204 -3.01 7.13 10.53
CA VAL A 204 -2.89 8.14 11.59
C VAL A 204 -2.30 7.54 12.86
N LEU A 205 -2.75 6.35 13.27
CA LEU A 205 -2.27 5.67 14.48
C LEU A 205 -1.48 4.38 14.20
N THR A 206 -1.65 3.77 13.00
CA THR A 206 -0.93 2.54 12.61
C THR A 206 -0.42 2.68 11.18
N ALA A 207 0.83 3.10 11.01
CA ALA A 207 1.37 3.45 9.71
C ALA A 207 1.72 2.25 8.83
N HIS A 208 1.96 1.08 9.44
CA HIS A 208 2.33 -0.15 8.71
C HIS A 208 1.29 -1.24 8.90
N PRO A 209 0.59 -1.66 7.83
CA PRO A 209 -0.41 -2.72 7.88
C PRO A 209 0.14 -4.09 8.34
N TYR A 210 1.44 -4.38 8.15
CA TYR A 210 2.01 -5.64 8.60
C TYR A 210 1.84 -5.89 10.11
N LEU A 211 1.75 -4.82 10.92
CA LEU A 211 1.52 -4.95 12.36
C LEU A 211 0.13 -5.53 12.66
N LEU A 212 -0.86 -5.22 11.82
CA LEU A 212 -2.20 -5.79 11.95
C LEU A 212 -2.17 -7.28 11.59
N ALA A 213 -1.44 -7.64 10.53
CA ALA A 213 -1.26 -9.04 10.15
C ALA A 213 -0.59 -9.86 11.27
N LEU A 214 0.46 -9.31 11.89
CA LEU A 214 1.11 -9.98 13.04
C LEU A 214 0.18 -10.10 14.25
N ALA A 215 -0.60 -9.05 14.54
CA ALA A 215 -1.55 -9.05 15.64
C ALA A 215 -2.67 -10.09 15.46
N ASP A 216 -3.05 -10.34 14.19
CA ASP A 216 -4.05 -11.36 13.82
C ASP A 216 -3.45 -12.78 13.70
N GLY A 217 -2.15 -12.95 14.02
CA GLY A 217 -1.49 -14.25 14.09
C GLY A 217 -0.91 -14.75 12.76
N CYS A 218 -0.67 -13.90 11.76
CA CYS A 218 0.07 -14.29 10.57
C CYS A 218 1.49 -14.72 10.95
N THR A 219 1.90 -15.89 10.47
CA THR A 219 3.25 -16.45 10.69
C THR A 219 4.26 -15.90 9.67
N HIS A 220 3.75 -15.51 8.50
CA HIS A 220 4.52 -14.92 7.40
C HIS A 220 3.78 -13.70 6.87
N VAL A 221 4.50 -12.62 6.57
CA VAL A 221 3.91 -11.39 6.01
C VAL A 221 4.78 -10.88 4.87
N LEU A 222 4.20 -10.73 3.69
CA LEU A 222 4.78 -9.93 2.61
C LEU A 222 4.26 -8.50 2.76
N SER A 223 5.16 -7.55 3.04
CA SER A 223 4.84 -6.13 3.22
C SER A 223 5.24 -5.32 1.99
N LEU A 224 4.34 -4.49 1.50
CA LEU A 224 4.54 -3.60 0.36
C LEU A 224 4.66 -2.16 0.85
N SER A 225 5.88 -1.66 0.98
CA SER A 225 6.16 -0.28 1.38
C SER A 225 6.26 0.64 0.17
N THR A 226 5.74 1.85 0.32
CA THR A 226 5.67 2.83 -0.78
C THR A 226 6.80 3.85 -0.78
N LYS A 227 7.58 3.95 0.29
CA LYS A 227 8.75 4.85 0.38
C LYS A 227 10.04 4.11 0.07
N PRO A 228 11.00 4.77 -0.61
CA PRO A 228 12.31 4.18 -0.85
C PRO A 228 13.06 3.77 0.43
N LEU A 229 13.90 2.74 0.31
CA LEU A 229 14.85 2.34 1.33
C LEU A 229 15.90 3.45 1.50
N ARG A 230 15.77 4.24 2.54
CA ARG A 230 16.70 5.33 2.86
C ARG A 230 16.85 5.46 4.36
N ALA A 231 17.99 5.99 4.78
CA ALA A 231 18.20 6.37 6.16
C ALA A 231 17.11 7.34 6.65
N PRO A 232 16.64 7.23 7.89
CA PRO A 232 15.62 8.11 8.42
C PRO A 232 16.05 9.58 8.35
N GLY A 233 15.37 10.37 7.52
CA GLY A 233 15.60 11.81 7.41
C GLY A 233 15.14 12.60 8.65
N ARG A 234 15.47 13.89 8.69
CA ARG A 234 14.97 14.80 9.75
C ARG A 234 13.44 14.89 9.70
N PRO A 235 12.76 15.01 10.84
CA PRO A 235 11.33 15.21 10.90
C PRO A 235 10.89 16.45 10.10
N SER A 236 9.89 16.28 9.23
CA SER A 236 9.30 17.43 8.53
C SER A 236 8.69 18.43 9.53
N PRO A 237 8.93 19.75 9.36
CA PRO A 237 8.30 20.78 10.22
C PRO A 237 6.76 20.71 10.20
N GLY A 238 6.17 20.34 9.07
CA GLY A 238 4.71 20.23 8.90
C GLY A 238 4.05 19.18 9.79
N ARG A 239 4.80 18.18 10.30
CA ARG A 239 4.24 17.13 11.18
C ARG A 239 3.63 17.69 12.46
N ARG A 240 4.23 18.74 13.04
CA ARG A 240 3.71 19.39 14.27
C ARG A 240 2.42 20.14 13.99
N LEU A 241 2.33 20.83 12.85
CA LEU A 241 1.10 21.51 12.43
C LEU A 241 -0.03 20.50 12.17
N SER A 242 0.28 19.39 11.51
CA SER A 242 -0.67 18.29 11.32
C SER A 242 -1.16 17.74 12.66
N ALA A 243 -0.26 17.52 13.61
CA ALA A 243 -0.61 17.04 14.94
C ALA A 243 -1.49 18.03 15.70
N LEU A 244 -1.19 19.34 15.64
CA LEU A 244 -2.02 20.38 16.24
C LEU A 244 -3.44 20.43 15.64
N TYR A 245 -3.55 20.22 14.33
CA TYR A 245 -4.85 20.13 13.67
C TYR A 245 -5.61 18.88 14.13
N MET A 246 -4.97 17.72 14.19
CA MET A 246 -5.58 16.47 14.67
C MET A 246 -5.98 16.55 16.15
N GLU A 247 -5.20 17.26 16.98
CA GLU A 247 -5.54 17.49 18.39
C GLU A 247 -6.82 18.31 18.56
N ARG A 248 -7.15 19.21 17.60
CA ARG A 248 -8.45 19.94 17.57
C ARG A 248 -9.60 19.05 17.16
N ILE A 249 -9.40 18.02 16.34
CA ILE A 249 -10.44 17.05 15.98
C ILE A 249 -10.81 16.21 17.21
N ARG A 250 -9.79 15.72 17.94
CA ARG A 250 -9.94 14.95 19.17
C ARG A 250 -8.67 15.07 20.02
N LYS A 251 -8.83 15.44 21.28
CA LYS A 251 -7.72 15.48 22.25
C LYS A 251 -7.04 14.11 22.34
N GLY A 252 -5.73 14.08 22.13
CA GLY A 252 -4.93 12.85 22.11
C GLY A 252 -4.62 12.32 20.71
N LEU A 253 -5.41 12.64 19.68
CA LEU A 253 -5.18 12.17 18.31
C LEU A 253 -3.86 12.69 17.73
N GLY A 254 -3.56 13.97 17.95
CA GLY A 254 -2.31 14.58 17.48
C GLY A 254 -1.08 13.99 18.17
N ARG A 255 -1.16 13.70 19.47
CA ARG A 255 -0.10 13.00 20.21
C ARG A 255 0.10 11.58 19.71
N GLY A 256 -1.00 10.84 19.50
CA GLY A 256 -0.97 9.49 18.92
C GLY A 256 -0.33 9.48 17.54
N TYR A 257 -0.68 10.45 16.69
CA TYR A 257 -0.07 10.62 15.37
C TYR A 257 1.45 10.84 15.43
N LEU A 258 1.94 11.73 16.31
CA LEU A 258 3.39 11.95 16.47
C LEU A 258 4.10 10.68 16.97
N ALA A 259 3.55 10.01 17.97
CA ALA A 259 4.09 8.76 18.48
C ALA A 259 4.13 7.68 17.38
N ASN A 260 3.10 7.60 16.54
CA ASN A 260 3.05 6.69 15.39
C ASN A 260 4.14 7.01 14.36
N LEU A 261 4.38 8.28 14.04
CA LEU A 261 5.47 8.68 13.13
C LEU A 261 6.86 8.32 13.66
N ASP A 262 7.07 8.37 14.97
CA ASP A 262 8.35 7.98 15.57
C ASP A 262 8.49 6.46 15.60
N ARG A 263 7.42 5.71 15.92
CA ARG A 263 7.39 4.24 15.80
C ARG A 263 7.64 3.77 14.36
N TYR A 264 7.03 4.43 13.36
CA TYR A 264 7.24 4.14 11.95
C TYR A 264 8.71 4.07 11.55
N ARG A 265 9.54 4.96 12.09
CA ARG A 265 10.99 4.98 11.80
C ARG A 265 11.71 3.77 12.37
N THR A 266 11.37 3.38 13.60
CA THR A 266 11.94 2.18 14.23
C THR A 266 11.50 0.93 13.50
N GLN A 267 10.21 0.84 13.15
CA GLN A 267 9.64 -0.26 12.37
C GLN A 267 10.28 -0.39 11.00
N ARG A 268 10.50 0.72 10.29
CA ARG A 268 11.20 0.71 9.00
C ARG A 268 12.61 0.18 9.09
N ARG A 269 13.35 0.51 10.15
CA ARG A 269 14.68 -0.05 10.37
C ARG A 269 14.60 -1.56 10.61
N GLN A 270 13.71 -2.00 11.46
CA GLN A 270 13.49 -3.42 11.74
C GLN A 270 13.12 -4.21 10.47
N LEU A 271 12.20 -3.68 9.66
CA LEU A 271 11.84 -4.29 8.38
C LEU A 271 13.05 -4.43 7.44
N GLN A 272 13.92 -3.42 7.42
CA GLN A 272 15.14 -3.46 6.59
C GLN A 272 16.16 -4.50 7.08
N GLU A 273 16.27 -4.70 8.39
CA GLU A 273 17.09 -5.76 8.97
C GLU A 273 16.53 -7.14 8.61
N TRP A 274 15.23 -7.34 8.75
CA TRP A 274 14.55 -8.60 8.43
C TRP A 274 14.61 -8.98 6.95
N MET A 275 14.77 -8.05 6.02
CA MET A 275 14.91 -8.37 4.60
C MET A 275 16.07 -9.32 4.30
N THR A 276 17.14 -9.28 5.09
CA THR A 276 18.36 -10.10 4.91
C THR A 276 18.65 -11.04 6.07
N ASP A 277 18.06 -10.78 7.24
CA ASP A 277 18.18 -11.63 8.43
C ASP A 277 16.79 -11.75 9.09
N PRO A 278 15.98 -12.72 8.63
CA PRO A 278 14.58 -12.85 9.04
C PRO A 278 14.39 -13.29 10.50
N GLY A 279 15.44 -13.74 11.21
CA GLY A 279 15.34 -14.23 12.59
C GLY A 279 14.59 -15.54 12.72
N THR A 280 13.86 -15.73 13.82
CA THR A 280 13.17 -16.98 14.17
C THR A 280 11.65 -16.95 13.98
N GLY A 281 11.14 -15.89 13.33
CA GLY A 281 9.70 -15.69 13.09
C GLY A 281 8.96 -14.98 14.26
N PRO A 282 7.73 -14.46 14.02
CA PRO A 282 7.07 -14.47 12.73
C PRO A 282 7.89 -13.73 11.65
N TYR A 283 7.83 -14.22 10.41
CA TYR A 283 8.67 -13.73 9.32
C TYR A 283 8.00 -12.59 8.56
N VAL A 284 8.70 -11.48 8.37
CA VAL A 284 8.20 -10.34 7.59
C VAL A 284 9.24 -9.94 6.54
N LEU A 285 8.85 -10.01 5.27
CA LEU A 285 9.61 -9.43 4.16
C LEU A 285 8.96 -8.13 3.71
N ASP A 286 9.67 -7.01 3.80
CA ASP A 286 9.21 -5.71 3.29
C ASP A 286 9.85 -5.38 1.95
N LEU A 287 9.06 -5.32 0.90
CA LEU A 287 9.52 -4.85 -0.40
C LEU A 287 9.18 -3.36 -0.58
N ALA A 288 10.18 -2.58 -0.95
CA ALA A 288 10.10 -1.13 -1.08
C ALA A 288 10.93 -0.65 -2.27
N PRO A 289 10.68 0.54 -2.82
CA PRO A 289 11.56 1.15 -3.81
C PRO A 289 13.01 1.21 -3.30
N LEU A 290 13.95 0.89 -4.17
CA LEU A 290 15.37 0.78 -3.81
C LEU A 290 16.03 2.15 -3.60
N PRO A 291 17.18 2.26 -2.93
CA PRO A 291 17.75 3.54 -2.48
C PRO A 291 17.98 4.58 -3.59
N TRP A 292 18.29 4.14 -4.81
CA TRP A 292 18.51 5.04 -5.96
C TRP A 292 17.23 5.46 -6.67
N MET A 293 16.09 4.84 -6.37
CA MET A 293 14.83 5.14 -7.03
C MET A 293 14.23 6.45 -6.49
N PRO A 294 13.60 7.27 -7.35
CA PRO A 294 12.97 8.50 -6.91
C PRO A 294 11.78 8.23 -5.98
N GLU A 295 11.60 9.11 -5.00
CA GLU A 295 10.42 9.05 -4.13
C GLU A 295 9.25 9.77 -4.80
N VAL A 296 8.12 9.09 -4.92
CA VAL A 296 6.84 9.68 -5.31
C VAL A 296 6.28 10.50 -4.14
N ARG A 297 5.86 11.73 -4.40
CA ARG A 297 5.21 12.58 -3.40
C ARG A 297 3.75 12.14 -3.19
N ARG A 298 3.19 12.39 -2.00
CA ARG A 298 1.77 12.08 -1.70
C ARG A 298 0.78 12.81 -2.61
N HIS A 299 1.20 13.90 -3.22
CA HIS A 299 0.41 14.73 -4.13
C HIS A 299 1.11 14.86 -5.49
N GLU A 300 1.81 13.80 -5.93
CA GLU A 300 2.50 13.77 -7.23
C GLU A 300 1.50 13.87 -8.37
N MET A 301 1.80 14.70 -9.34
CA MET A 301 0.98 14.90 -10.53
C MET A 301 1.79 14.72 -11.84
N SER A 302 3.10 14.45 -11.72
CA SER A 302 3.94 14.19 -12.88
C SER A 302 3.69 12.78 -13.40
N LEU A 303 3.11 12.67 -14.56
CA LEU A 303 2.85 11.39 -15.23
C LEU A 303 4.14 10.57 -15.38
N GLY A 304 5.24 11.21 -15.82
CA GLY A 304 6.54 10.55 -15.99
C GLY A 304 7.09 9.99 -14.66
N ALA A 305 6.92 10.72 -13.55
CA ALA A 305 7.33 10.24 -12.21
C ALA A 305 6.50 9.04 -11.75
N LEU A 306 5.19 9.09 -11.97
CA LEU A 306 4.27 8.00 -11.60
C LEU A 306 4.54 6.74 -12.44
N LEU A 307 4.68 6.87 -13.76
CA LEU A 307 5.00 5.74 -14.65
C LEU A 307 6.36 5.12 -14.32
N THR A 308 7.38 5.94 -14.05
CA THR A 308 8.70 5.45 -13.65
C THR A 308 8.61 4.65 -12.35
N ALA A 309 7.88 5.18 -11.35
CA ALA A 309 7.70 4.50 -10.07
C ALA A 309 6.92 3.18 -10.21
N ALA A 310 5.87 3.15 -11.04
CA ALA A 310 5.12 1.94 -11.31
C ALA A 310 6.00 0.85 -11.94
N ARG A 311 6.77 1.19 -12.99
CA ARG A 311 7.68 0.25 -13.64
C ARG A 311 8.72 -0.31 -12.67
N GLN A 312 9.34 0.56 -11.86
CA GLN A 312 10.33 0.16 -10.88
C GLN A 312 9.72 -0.74 -9.79
N ALA A 313 8.56 -0.42 -9.28
CA ALA A 313 7.88 -1.19 -8.24
C ALA A 313 7.46 -2.58 -8.74
N HIS A 314 6.88 -2.67 -9.94
CA HIS A 314 6.56 -3.94 -10.59
C HIS A 314 7.81 -4.79 -10.77
N ALA A 315 8.89 -4.21 -11.28
CA ALA A 315 10.15 -4.92 -11.49
C ALA A 315 10.79 -5.42 -10.19
N ILE A 316 10.71 -4.65 -9.08
CA ILE A 316 11.17 -5.09 -7.76
C ILE A 316 10.44 -6.35 -7.31
N MET A 317 9.09 -6.32 -7.34
CA MET A 317 8.28 -7.46 -6.93
C MET A 317 8.56 -8.68 -7.79
N HIS A 318 8.58 -8.50 -9.11
CA HIS A 318 8.88 -9.59 -10.03
C HIS A 318 10.28 -10.18 -9.76
N ALA A 319 11.29 -9.32 -9.59
CA ALA A 319 12.67 -9.76 -9.31
C ALA A 319 12.77 -10.52 -7.99
N ALA A 320 12.10 -10.05 -6.93
CA ALA A 320 12.12 -10.72 -5.63
C ALA A 320 11.49 -12.12 -5.69
N VAL A 321 10.34 -12.25 -6.36
CA VAL A 321 9.65 -13.54 -6.47
C VAL A 321 10.42 -14.51 -7.38
N THR A 322 11.01 -14.04 -8.49
CA THR A 322 11.68 -14.92 -9.47
C THR A 322 13.17 -15.12 -9.21
N GLY A 323 13.73 -14.54 -8.14
CA GLY A 323 15.14 -14.67 -7.79
C GLY A 323 16.10 -13.88 -8.68
N VAL A 324 15.61 -12.82 -9.36
CA VAL A 324 16.48 -11.93 -10.14
C VAL A 324 17.24 -11.00 -9.19
N PRO A 325 18.59 -10.91 -9.29
CA PRO A 325 19.37 -10.04 -8.43
C PRO A 325 19.01 -8.55 -8.61
N ALA A 326 18.92 -7.81 -7.50
CA ALA A 326 18.59 -6.38 -7.50
C ALA A 326 19.57 -5.52 -8.33
N LYS A 327 20.82 -5.97 -8.49
CA LYS A 327 21.81 -5.36 -9.37
C LYS A 327 21.29 -5.22 -10.80
N ARG A 328 20.57 -6.20 -11.33
CA ARG A 328 20.03 -6.16 -12.69
C ARG A 328 18.97 -5.07 -12.88
N LEU A 329 18.24 -4.72 -11.81
CA LEU A 329 17.31 -3.57 -11.82
C LEU A 329 18.08 -2.25 -11.95
N ARG A 330 19.19 -2.10 -11.21
CA ARG A 330 20.02 -0.91 -11.24
C ARG A 330 20.70 -0.74 -12.61
N ASP A 331 21.24 -1.80 -13.16
CA ASP A 331 21.98 -1.80 -14.42
C ASP A 331 21.04 -1.74 -15.65
N GLY A 332 19.70 -1.71 -15.42
CA GLY A 332 18.72 -1.67 -16.51
C GLY A 332 18.66 -2.95 -17.37
N THR A 333 19.27 -4.03 -16.90
CA THR A 333 19.30 -5.34 -17.59
C THR A 333 18.10 -6.22 -17.26
N PHE A 334 17.20 -5.74 -16.43
CA PHE A 334 15.93 -6.37 -16.13
C PHE A 334 14.80 -5.35 -16.13
N ALA A 335 13.77 -5.63 -16.90
CA ALA A 335 12.49 -4.92 -16.92
C ALA A 335 11.38 -5.96 -17.02
N SER A 336 10.33 -5.80 -16.25
CA SER A 336 9.20 -6.76 -16.19
C SER A 336 7.86 -6.15 -16.58
N LEU A 337 7.84 -4.84 -16.81
CA LEU A 337 6.63 -4.13 -17.22
C LEU A 337 6.66 -3.90 -18.73
N PRO A 338 5.58 -4.21 -19.46
CA PRO A 338 5.43 -3.80 -20.84
C PRO A 338 5.52 -2.26 -20.95
N ARG A 339 5.89 -1.78 -22.12
CA ARG A 339 5.90 -0.35 -22.39
C ARG A 339 4.46 0.17 -22.39
N PHE A 340 4.20 1.19 -21.58
CA PHE A 340 2.94 1.91 -21.64
C PHE A 340 3.06 3.07 -22.65
N THR A 341 2.08 3.19 -23.52
CA THR A 341 1.85 4.40 -24.30
C THR A 341 0.54 5.04 -23.88
N THR A 342 0.51 6.36 -23.78
CA THR A 342 -0.75 7.11 -23.62
C THR A 342 -1.31 7.41 -24.99
N VAL A 343 -2.53 6.96 -25.26
CA VAL A 343 -3.27 7.25 -26.49
C VAL A 343 -4.63 7.79 -26.07
N ASP A 344 -4.96 8.98 -26.54
CA ASP A 344 -6.28 9.62 -26.32
C ASP A 344 -6.73 9.63 -24.83
N GLY A 345 -5.81 9.93 -23.93
CA GLY A 345 -6.08 10.00 -22.48
C GLY A 345 -6.08 8.67 -21.72
N GLY A 346 -5.92 7.55 -22.41
CA GLY A 346 -5.77 6.23 -21.80
C GLY A 346 -4.35 5.68 -21.87
N VAL A 347 -4.02 4.74 -20.98
CA VAL A 347 -2.75 4.00 -21.00
C VAL A 347 -3.01 2.62 -21.61
N ARG A 348 -2.30 2.30 -22.69
CA ARG A 348 -2.32 0.95 -23.27
C ARG A 348 -0.96 0.27 -23.02
N ALA A 349 -1.01 -1.03 -22.74
CA ALA A 349 0.19 -1.85 -22.76
C ALA A 349 0.49 -2.26 -24.19
N ASP A 350 1.67 -1.91 -24.71
CA ASP A 350 2.15 -2.49 -25.96
C ASP A 350 2.57 -3.94 -25.66
N ALA A 351 1.90 -4.88 -26.30
CA ALA A 351 2.31 -6.28 -26.29
C ALA A 351 3.47 -6.44 -27.28
N ASP A 352 4.69 -6.46 -26.77
CA ASP A 352 5.87 -7.01 -27.46
C ASP A 352 6.26 -8.34 -26.85
#